data_4337ce3092dee276ce8938393192059c
#
_entry.id   4337ce3092dee276ce8938393192059c
#
_cell.length_a   1.000
_cell.length_b   1.000
_cell.length_c   1.000
_cell.angle_alpha   90.00
_cell.angle_beta   90.00
_cell.angle_gamma   90.00
#
_symmetry.space_group_name_H-M   'P 1'
#
loop_
_entity.id
_entity.type
_entity.pdbx_description
1 polymer ?
#
loop_
_entity_poly.entity_id
_entity_poly.type
_entity_poly.pdbx_seq_one_letter_code
_entity_poly.pdbx_strand_id
1 'polypeptide(L)'
;PNHPVALAILKEVNRPLAAPSANRSGRPSPTEAKHVEEDLAGKISALVDGGRTSVGIESTVLDCTGPVPIILRPGAVTAQEIRKVVGACKLYKPKEEETPKSPGLKYVHYAPEVPLLLVEKQKIPSVIKEYEAAEKRIGLLYQTDAFETLSITKRAYLGSDEVEGSKRLYRLLRSF
;
A
#
# COMPACT_ATOMS: atom_id res chain seq x y z
N PRO A 1 -1.74 -16.08 -9.67
CA PRO A 1 -0.70 -15.05 -9.63
C PRO A 1 0.03 -14.95 -10.96
N ASN A 2 0.67 -13.80 -11.19
CA ASN A 2 1.50 -13.57 -12.38
C ASN A 2 2.99 -13.48 -12.01
N HIS A 3 3.43 -14.28 -11.07
CA HIS A 3 4.81 -14.28 -10.60
C HIS A 3 5.44 -15.65 -10.83
N PRO A 4 6.59 -15.77 -11.53
CA PRO A 4 7.14 -17.06 -11.94
C PRO A 4 7.48 -17.96 -10.76
N VAL A 5 8.07 -17.44 -9.69
CA VAL A 5 8.38 -18.21 -8.47
C VAL A 5 7.10 -18.71 -7.80
N ALA A 6 6.10 -17.85 -7.64
CA ALA A 6 4.81 -18.26 -7.05
C ALA A 6 4.11 -19.32 -7.89
N LEU A 7 4.15 -19.21 -9.22
CA LEU A 7 3.60 -20.23 -10.14
C LEU A 7 4.34 -21.56 -10.04
N ALA A 8 5.66 -21.53 -9.92
CA ALA A 8 6.46 -22.76 -9.74
C ALA A 8 6.10 -23.46 -8.41
N ILE A 9 5.98 -22.70 -7.31
CA ILE A 9 5.57 -23.25 -6.02
C ILE A 9 4.17 -23.85 -6.10
N LEU A 10 3.20 -23.14 -6.70
CA LEU A 10 1.83 -23.64 -6.84
C LEU A 10 1.76 -24.90 -7.69
N LYS A 11 2.57 -24.99 -8.74
CA LYS A 11 2.65 -26.18 -9.60
C LYS A 11 3.20 -27.38 -8.83
N GLU A 12 4.25 -27.18 -8.03
CA GLU A 12 4.87 -28.25 -7.25
C GLU A 12 3.96 -28.75 -6.12
N VAL A 13 3.32 -27.80 -5.40
CA VAL A 13 2.36 -28.12 -4.32
C VAL A 13 1.11 -28.80 -4.87
N ASN A 14 0.70 -28.49 -6.09
CA ASN A 14 -0.49 -29.02 -6.78
C ASN A 14 -1.77 -29.00 -5.92
N ARG A 15 -1.96 -27.95 -5.12
CA ARG A 15 -3.14 -27.71 -4.26
C ARG A 15 -3.47 -26.22 -4.19
N PRO A 16 -4.73 -25.84 -3.96
CA PRO A 16 -5.08 -24.46 -3.65
C PRO A 16 -4.34 -23.95 -2.39
N LEU A 17 -3.80 -22.75 -2.45
CA LEU A 17 -3.16 -22.08 -1.32
C LEU A 17 -3.90 -20.79 -1.01
N ALA A 18 -4.24 -20.59 0.26
CA ALA A 18 -4.72 -19.30 0.77
C ALA A 18 -3.55 -18.56 1.42
N ALA A 19 -3.29 -17.34 0.99
CA ALA A 19 -2.17 -16.54 1.47
C ALA A 19 -2.60 -15.09 1.73
N PRO A 20 -2.52 -14.61 2.98
CA PRO A 20 -2.65 -13.19 3.30
C PRO A 20 -1.35 -12.43 2.98
N SER A 21 -1.35 -11.11 3.19
CA SER A 21 -0.11 -10.33 3.15
C SER A 21 0.82 -10.75 4.30
N ALA A 22 2.13 -10.85 4.00
CA ALA A 22 3.14 -11.38 4.92
C ALA A 22 3.72 -10.27 5.82
N ASN A 23 2.88 -9.60 6.61
CA ASN A 23 3.26 -8.53 7.52
C ASN A 23 2.56 -8.65 8.88
N ARG A 24 3.07 -7.92 9.87
CA ARG A 24 2.33 -7.70 11.11
C ARG A 24 1.08 -6.87 10.82
N SER A 25 -0.05 -7.25 11.45
CA SER A 25 -1.33 -6.54 11.27
C SER A 25 -1.19 -5.04 11.54
N GLY A 26 -1.81 -4.22 10.71
CA GLY A 26 -1.78 -2.76 10.79
C GLY A 26 -0.65 -2.10 10.00
N ARG A 27 0.48 -2.76 9.77
CA ARG A 27 1.59 -2.20 8.99
C ARG A 27 1.30 -2.20 7.49
N PRO A 28 1.96 -1.33 6.70
CA PRO A 28 1.91 -1.42 5.25
C PRO A 28 2.35 -2.79 4.76
N SER A 29 1.70 -3.34 3.74
CA SER A 29 2.07 -4.64 3.18
C SER A 29 3.51 -4.65 2.65
N PRO A 30 4.23 -5.78 2.76
CA PRO A 30 5.60 -5.89 2.32
C PRO A 30 5.68 -5.79 0.79
N THR A 31 6.72 -5.13 0.30
CA THR A 31 7.01 -5.00 -1.12
C THR A 31 8.37 -5.60 -1.52
N GLU A 32 9.10 -6.11 -0.55
CA GLU A 32 10.37 -6.82 -0.71
C GLU A 32 10.59 -7.79 0.46
N ALA A 33 11.43 -8.80 0.27
CA ALA A 33 11.67 -9.86 1.25
C ALA A 33 12.12 -9.34 2.61
N LYS A 34 12.96 -8.29 2.64
CA LYS A 34 13.40 -7.65 3.89
C LYS A 34 12.24 -7.20 4.78
N HIS A 35 11.16 -6.69 4.21
CA HIS A 35 9.97 -6.28 4.98
C HIS A 35 9.29 -7.47 5.66
N VAL A 36 9.28 -8.63 4.98
CA VAL A 36 8.74 -9.87 5.55
C VAL A 36 9.64 -10.37 6.68
N GLU A 37 10.95 -10.34 6.48
CA GLU A 37 11.92 -10.70 7.49
C GLU A 37 11.77 -9.83 8.75
N GLU A 38 11.69 -8.50 8.59
CA GLU A 38 11.47 -7.56 9.70
C GLU A 38 10.20 -7.86 10.51
N ASP A 39 9.12 -8.27 9.83
CA ASP A 39 7.84 -8.51 10.49
C ASP A 39 7.69 -9.92 11.06
N LEU A 40 8.27 -10.93 10.42
CA LEU A 40 7.97 -12.33 10.66
C LEU A 40 9.19 -13.20 11.02
N ALA A 41 10.39 -12.65 11.14
CA ALA A 41 11.57 -13.41 11.59
C ALA A 41 11.27 -14.16 12.89
N GLY A 42 11.64 -15.43 12.93
CA GLY A 42 11.38 -16.33 14.06
C GLY A 42 9.93 -16.85 14.17
N LYS A 43 9.02 -16.40 13.30
CA LYS A 43 7.60 -16.82 13.27
C LYS A 43 7.24 -17.69 12.06
N ILE A 44 8.09 -17.70 11.04
CA ILE A 44 7.94 -18.50 9.82
C ILE A 44 9.15 -19.40 9.62
N SER A 45 8.92 -20.56 9.01
CA SER A 45 9.98 -21.55 8.78
C SER A 45 10.88 -21.23 7.61
N ALA A 46 10.36 -20.51 6.61
CA ALA A 46 11.09 -20.16 5.42
C ALA A 46 10.54 -18.88 4.77
N LEU A 47 11.41 -18.15 4.08
CA LEU A 47 11.09 -17.01 3.24
C LEU A 47 11.75 -17.21 1.88
N VAL A 48 10.96 -17.16 0.83
CA VAL A 48 11.46 -17.22 -0.55
C VAL A 48 11.46 -15.80 -1.12
N ASP A 49 12.65 -15.26 -1.41
CA ASP A 49 12.79 -13.95 -2.03
C ASP A 49 12.52 -14.05 -3.53
N GLY A 50 11.38 -13.56 -3.95
CA GLY A 50 10.98 -13.44 -5.36
C GLY A 50 11.33 -12.08 -5.98
N GLY A 51 12.06 -11.22 -5.27
CA GLY A 51 12.34 -9.85 -5.66
C GLY A 51 11.26 -8.86 -5.23
N ARG A 52 11.34 -7.64 -5.75
CA ARG A 52 10.37 -6.58 -5.43
C ARG A 52 9.03 -6.81 -6.11
N THR A 53 7.95 -6.39 -5.44
CA THR A 53 6.63 -6.38 -6.06
C THR A 53 6.57 -5.36 -7.21
N SER A 54 5.91 -5.72 -8.30
CA SER A 54 5.69 -4.82 -9.45
C SER A 54 4.62 -3.75 -9.16
N VAL A 55 3.77 -4.01 -8.16
CA VAL A 55 2.72 -3.11 -7.66
C VAL A 55 2.97 -2.92 -6.17
N GLY A 56 3.07 -1.69 -5.71
CA GLY A 56 3.46 -1.35 -4.34
C GLY A 56 2.29 -1.04 -3.41
N ILE A 57 1.06 -1.34 -3.82
CA ILE A 57 -0.18 -1.15 -3.06
C ILE A 57 -1.03 -2.41 -3.12
N GLU A 58 -2.10 -2.44 -2.34
CA GLU A 58 -3.02 -3.57 -2.25
C GLU A 58 -3.76 -3.85 -3.57
N SER A 59 -4.20 -5.10 -3.71
CA SER A 59 -5.06 -5.51 -4.82
C SER A 59 -6.46 -4.92 -4.69
N THR A 60 -7.11 -4.67 -5.83
CA THR A 60 -8.53 -4.35 -5.89
C THR A 60 -9.34 -5.57 -5.51
N VAL A 61 -10.32 -5.39 -4.61
CA VAL A 61 -11.28 -6.44 -4.24
C VAL A 61 -12.61 -6.12 -4.89
N LEU A 62 -13.08 -7.07 -5.70
CA LEU A 62 -14.30 -6.95 -6.49
C LEU A 62 -15.31 -8.01 -6.06
N ASP A 63 -16.50 -7.59 -5.66
CA ASP A 63 -17.65 -8.45 -5.45
C ASP A 63 -18.42 -8.59 -6.77
N CYS A 64 -18.45 -9.81 -7.31
CA CYS A 64 -19.13 -10.17 -8.55
C CYS A 64 -20.38 -11.03 -8.31
N THR A 65 -20.91 -11.10 -7.10
CA THR A 65 -22.07 -11.94 -6.78
C THR A 65 -23.40 -11.34 -7.26
N GLY A 66 -23.41 -10.02 -7.49
CA GLY A 66 -24.59 -9.31 -8.01
C GLY A 66 -24.52 -9.02 -9.51
N PRO A 67 -25.62 -8.49 -10.09
CA PRO A 67 -25.71 -8.17 -11.53
C PRO A 67 -24.74 -7.05 -11.96
N VAL A 68 -24.33 -6.19 -11.04
CA VAL A 68 -23.33 -5.14 -11.27
C VAL A 68 -22.22 -5.33 -10.24
N PRO A 69 -20.98 -5.56 -10.67
CA PRO A 69 -19.85 -5.70 -9.79
C PRO A 69 -19.62 -4.49 -8.87
N ILE A 70 -19.21 -4.76 -7.63
CA ILE A 70 -18.96 -3.73 -6.61
C ILE A 70 -17.50 -3.79 -6.18
N ILE A 71 -16.77 -2.70 -6.33
CA ILE A 71 -15.41 -2.58 -5.80
C ILE A 71 -15.52 -2.37 -4.30
N LEU A 72 -15.16 -3.39 -3.53
CA LEU A 72 -15.15 -3.36 -2.07
C LEU A 72 -13.93 -2.61 -1.54
N ARG A 73 -12.76 -2.79 -2.16
CA ARG A 73 -11.53 -2.09 -1.85
C ARG A 73 -10.85 -1.63 -3.14
N PRO A 74 -10.62 -0.33 -3.34
CA PRO A 74 -9.78 0.17 -4.42
C PRO A 74 -8.34 -0.35 -4.30
N GLY A 75 -7.69 -0.58 -5.44
CA GLY A 75 -6.31 -1.04 -5.53
C GLY A 75 -5.72 -0.72 -6.90
N ALA A 76 -4.67 -1.45 -7.28
CA ALA A 76 -3.93 -1.19 -8.52
C ALA A 76 -4.75 -1.28 -9.79
N VAL A 77 -5.77 -2.16 -9.83
CA VAL A 77 -6.73 -2.20 -10.95
C VAL A 77 -7.81 -1.18 -10.67
N THR A 78 -7.88 -0.17 -11.50
CA THR A 78 -8.78 0.98 -11.32
C THR A 78 -10.23 0.66 -11.70
N ALA A 79 -11.16 1.43 -11.15
CA ALA A 79 -12.57 1.33 -11.54
C ALA A 79 -12.78 1.56 -13.04
N GLN A 80 -11.94 2.40 -13.68
CA GLN A 80 -12.01 2.67 -15.10
C GLN A 80 -11.63 1.44 -15.93
N GLU A 81 -10.57 0.74 -15.54
CA GLU A 81 -10.14 -0.50 -16.20
C GLU A 81 -11.18 -1.61 -16.04
N ILE A 82 -11.76 -1.75 -14.86
CA ILE A 82 -12.84 -2.71 -14.61
C ILE A 82 -14.05 -2.40 -15.51
N ARG A 83 -14.47 -1.13 -15.61
CA ARG A 83 -15.59 -0.74 -16.46
C ARG A 83 -15.36 -1.03 -17.94
N LYS A 84 -14.13 -0.94 -18.42
CA LYS A 84 -13.79 -1.30 -19.82
C LYS A 84 -14.10 -2.77 -20.13
N VAL A 85 -14.04 -3.65 -19.13
CA VAL A 85 -14.28 -5.08 -19.32
C VAL A 85 -15.73 -5.47 -19.05
N VAL A 86 -16.34 -4.95 -17.97
CA VAL A 86 -17.68 -5.37 -17.52
C VAL A 86 -18.78 -4.35 -17.75
N GLY A 87 -18.47 -3.22 -18.38
CA GLY A 87 -19.41 -2.14 -18.70
C GLY A 87 -19.69 -1.22 -17.50
N ALA A 88 -20.10 -1.75 -16.36
CA ALA A 88 -20.42 -0.96 -15.18
C ALA A 88 -19.84 -1.58 -13.90
N CYS A 89 -19.38 -0.76 -12.97
CA CYS A 89 -19.07 -1.17 -11.59
C CYS A 89 -19.36 -0.03 -10.62
N LYS A 90 -19.72 -0.38 -9.40
CA LYS A 90 -19.99 0.54 -8.30
C LYS A 90 -18.82 0.54 -7.31
N LEU A 91 -18.62 1.63 -6.59
CA LEU A 91 -17.76 1.68 -5.43
C LEU A 91 -18.59 1.39 -4.17
N TYR A 92 -18.13 0.48 -3.35
CA TYR A 92 -18.73 0.24 -2.04
C TYR A 92 -18.54 1.46 -1.15
N LYS A 93 -19.63 1.90 -0.54
CA LYS A 93 -19.62 2.93 0.50
C LYS A 93 -20.00 2.24 1.81
N PRO A 94 -19.07 2.03 2.76
CA PRO A 94 -19.40 1.43 4.04
C PRO A 94 -20.40 2.28 4.79
N LYS A 95 -21.38 1.63 5.43
CA LYS A 95 -22.25 2.26 6.41
C LYS A 95 -21.63 2.08 7.79
N GLU A 96 -21.87 3.03 8.70
CA GLU A 96 -21.22 3.04 10.03
C GLU A 96 -21.46 1.77 10.87
N GLU A 97 -22.58 1.06 10.66
CA GLU A 97 -22.96 -0.14 11.41
C GLU A 97 -22.74 -1.46 10.66
N GLU A 98 -22.20 -1.45 9.42
CA GLU A 98 -22.00 -2.68 8.65
C GLU A 98 -20.72 -3.42 9.02
N THR A 99 -20.81 -4.75 9.07
CA THR A 99 -19.61 -5.62 9.13
C THR A 99 -18.78 -5.44 7.88
N PRO A 100 -17.46 -5.24 7.96
CA PRO A 100 -16.62 -5.02 6.79
C PRO A 100 -16.67 -6.20 5.84
N LYS A 101 -16.97 -5.94 4.57
CA LYS A 101 -17.03 -6.96 3.51
C LYS A 101 -15.67 -7.31 2.92
N SER A 102 -14.62 -6.59 3.26
CA SER A 102 -13.24 -6.92 2.88
C SER A 102 -12.24 -6.39 3.92
N PRO A 103 -11.02 -6.96 3.99
CA PRO A 103 -9.94 -6.41 4.81
C PRO A 103 -9.62 -4.96 4.42
N GLY A 104 -9.30 -4.11 5.40
CA GLY A 104 -8.91 -2.72 5.18
C GLY A 104 -10.05 -1.69 5.22
N LEU A 105 -11.31 -2.11 5.50
CA LEU A 105 -12.46 -1.18 5.50
C LEU A 105 -12.82 -0.61 6.87
N LYS A 106 -12.44 -1.24 7.99
CA LYS A 106 -12.97 -0.87 9.33
C LYS A 106 -11.92 -0.37 10.33
N TYR A 107 -10.68 -0.75 10.17
CA TYR A 107 -9.62 -0.43 11.12
C TYR A 107 -8.53 0.41 10.44
N VAL A 108 -7.71 1.09 11.23
CA VAL A 108 -6.49 1.71 10.71
C VAL A 108 -5.59 0.61 10.18
N HIS A 109 -5.48 0.54 8.87
CA HIS A 109 -4.62 -0.41 8.15
C HIS A 109 -3.57 0.35 7.36
N TYR A 110 -2.46 -0.33 7.07
CA TYR A 110 -1.39 0.21 6.21
C TYR A 110 -0.75 1.49 6.77
N ALA A 111 -0.87 1.70 8.08
CA ALA A 111 -0.28 2.86 8.73
C ALA A 111 1.23 2.67 8.95
N PRO A 112 2.05 3.69 8.69
CA PRO A 112 3.44 3.69 9.12
C PRO A 112 3.50 3.75 10.66
N GLU A 113 4.68 3.43 11.23
CA GLU A 113 4.90 3.48 12.68
C GLU A 113 4.90 4.92 13.23
N VAL A 114 5.07 5.90 12.34
CA VAL A 114 5.06 7.33 12.66
C VAL A 114 3.77 7.99 12.17
N PRO A 115 3.29 9.06 12.82
CA PRO A 115 2.15 9.81 12.33
C PRO A 115 2.36 10.32 10.91
N LEU A 116 1.36 10.16 10.05
CA LEU A 116 1.36 10.63 8.67
C LEU A 116 0.41 11.82 8.53
N LEU A 117 0.93 12.94 8.04
CA LEU A 117 0.15 14.13 7.75
C LEU A 117 0.10 14.38 6.24
N LEU A 118 -1.10 14.48 5.69
CA LEU A 118 -1.29 14.89 4.30
C LEU A 118 -1.36 16.42 4.24
N VAL A 119 -0.43 17.03 3.53
CA VAL A 119 -0.27 18.48 3.48
C VAL A 119 -0.35 18.99 2.04
N GLU A 120 -1.14 20.03 1.81
CA GLU A 120 -1.16 20.75 0.53
C GLU A 120 0.21 21.37 0.24
N LYS A 121 0.63 21.32 -1.02
CA LYS A 121 1.96 21.78 -1.46
C LYS A 121 2.34 23.16 -0.92
N GLN A 122 1.41 24.12 -0.96
CA GLN A 122 1.65 25.51 -0.53
C GLN A 122 1.90 25.62 1.00
N LYS A 123 1.36 24.69 1.79
CA LYS A 123 1.46 24.69 3.26
C LYS A 123 2.68 23.95 3.78
N ILE A 124 3.38 23.18 2.94
CA ILE A 124 4.53 22.36 3.38
C ILE A 124 5.59 23.20 4.10
N PRO A 125 6.05 24.35 3.59
CA PRO A 125 7.08 25.14 4.29
C PRO A 125 6.65 25.65 5.67
N SER A 126 5.38 26.04 5.83
CA SER A 126 4.85 26.51 7.12
C SER A 126 4.71 25.37 8.14
N VAL A 127 4.22 24.23 7.69
CA VAL A 127 4.11 23.03 8.53
C VAL A 127 5.48 22.53 8.98
N ILE A 128 6.48 22.52 8.10
CA ILE A 128 7.85 22.15 8.47
C ILE A 128 8.36 23.07 9.58
N LYS A 129 8.25 24.38 9.43
CA LYS A 129 8.69 25.35 10.45
C LYS A 129 7.99 25.16 11.80
N GLU A 130 6.69 24.87 11.78
CA GLU A 130 5.91 24.58 13.00
C GLU A 130 6.45 23.35 13.75
N TYR A 131 6.69 22.26 13.02
CA TYR A 131 7.18 21.02 13.62
C TYR A 131 8.65 21.11 14.06
N GLU A 132 9.49 21.86 13.32
CA GLU A 132 10.87 22.17 13.72
C GLU A 132 10.89 23.00 15.02
N ALA A 133 10.04 24.03 15.12
CA ALA A 133 9.90 24.82 16.34
C ALA A 133 9.43 24.00 17.55
N ALA A 134 8.70 22.92 17.30
CA ALA A 134 8.27 21.93 18.30
C ALA A 134 9.31 20.82 18.53
N GLU A 135 10.52 20.93 18.01
CA GLU A 135 11.61 19.95 18.11
C GLU A 135 11.23 18.54 17.62
N LYS A 136 10.32 18.43 16.66
CA LYS A 136 9.90 17.16 16.07
C LYS A 136 10.82 16.75 14.93
N ARG A 137 11.14 15.47 14.85
CA ARG A 137 11.82 14.91 13.66
C ARG A 137 10.82 14.78 12.52
N ILE A 138 11.16 15.34 11.36
CA ILE A 138 10.29 15.39 10.20
C ILE A 138 10.83 14.52 9.09
N GLY A 139 9.95 13.66 8.54
CA GLY A 139 10.16 13.00 7.27
C GLY A 139 9.25 13.58 6.19
N LEU A 140 9.72 13.71 4.97
CA LEU A 140 8.95 14.22 3.84
C LEU A 140 8.87 13.21 2.71
N LEU A 141 7.64 12.84 2.33
CA LEU A 141 7.33 12.19 1.05
C LEU A 141 6.83 13.24 0.06
N TYR A 142 7.43 13.33 -1.12
CA TYR A 142 7.10 14.36 -2.10
C TYR A 142 7.06 13.83 -3.54
N GLN A 143 6.33 14.52 -4.41
CA GLN A 143 6.20 14.20 -5.84
C GLN A 143 6.79 15.26 -6.78
N THR A 144 7.34 16.33 -6.24
CA THR A 144 7.87 17.41 -7.07
C THR A 144 9.27 17.82 -6.61
N ASP A 145 10.18 18.07 -7.53
CA ASP A 145 11.57 18.45 -7.27
C ASP A 145 11.73 19.74 -6.45
N ALA A 146 10.65 20.52 -6.34
CA ALA A 146 10.63 21.78 -5.56
C ALA A 146 11.00 21.63 -4.07
N PHE A 147 11.05 20.39 -3.56
CA PHE A 147 11.35 20.11 -2.16
C PHE A 147 12.70 19.42 -1.92
N GLU A 148 13.49 19.22 -2.97
CA GLU A 148 14.82 18.59 -2.84
C GLU A 148 15.79 19.44 -2.01
N THR A 149 15.63 20.75 -2.02
CA THR A 149 16.51 21.71 -1.32
C THR A 149 16.15 21.93 0.15
N LEU A 150 15.03 21.38 0.64
CA LEU A 150 14.65 21.54 2.05
C LEU A 150 15.60 20.76 2.96
N SER A 151 16.08 21.43 4.02
CA SER A 151 16.95 20.83 5.04
C SER A 151 16.13 19.94 5.99
N ILE A 152 15.74 18.75 5.53
CA ILE A 152 14.98 17.79 6.32
C ILE A 152 15.81 16.52 6.51
N THR A 153 15.77 15.95 7.70
CA THR A 153 16.58 14.78 8.10
C THR A 153 16.30 13.55 7.22
N LYS A 154 15.05 13.33 6.83
CA LYS A 154 14.66 12.21 5.98
C LYS A 154 13.64 12.66 4.93
N ARG A 155 13.99 12.52 3.69
CA ARG A 155 13.12 12.81 2.55
C ARG A 155 13.16 11.68 1.54
N ALA A 156 12.04 11.45 0.87
CA ALA A 156 11.94 10.45 -0.16
C ALA A 156 11.02 10.91 -1.30
N TYR A 157 11.50 10.75 -2.50
CA TYR A 157 10.74 11.03 -3.71
C TYR A 157 9.79 9.89 -4.01
N LEU A 158 8.50 10.19 -4.07
CA LEU A 158 7.44 9.21 -4.27
C LEU A 158 7.36 8.76 -5.74
N GLY A 159 7.60 9.66 -6.67
CA GLY A 159 7.51 9.41 -8.10
C GLY A 159 6.89 10.58 -8.85
N SER A 160 7.08 10.61 -10.17
CA SER A 160 6.60 11.67 -11.07
C SER A 160 5.09 11.59 -11.34
N ASP A 161 4.51 10.41 -11.20
CA ASP A 161 3.11 10.13 -11.47
C ASP A 161 2.50 9.14 -10.45
N GLU A 162 1.21 8.90 -10.59
CA GLU A 162 0.45 8.02 -9.70
C GLU A 162 0.91 6.56 -9.79
N VAL A 163 1.36 6.10 -10.96
CA VAL A 163 1.81 4.72 -11.19
C VAL A 163 3.15 4.49 -10.51
N GLU A 164 4.09 5.40 -10.67
CA GLU A 164 5.38 5.33 -9.98
C GLU A 164 5.21 5.48 -8.47
N GLY A 165 4.37 6.43 -8.05
CA GLY A 165 4.01 6.65 -6.66
C GLY A 165 3.43 5.41 -6.00
N SER A 166 2.50 4.72 -6.65
CA SER A 166 1.90 3.50 -6.13
C SER A 166 2.92 2.38 -5.92
N LYS A 167 3.88 2.21 -6.84
CA LYS A 167 4.94 1.20 -6.73
C LYS A 167 5.89 1.44 -5.55
N ARG A 168 6.06 2.71 -5.15
CA ARG A 168 7.02 3.11 -4.11
C ARG A 168 6.38 3.33 -2.75
N LEU A 169 5.08 3.62 -2.69
CA LEU A 169 4.40 4.12 -1.50
C LEU A 169 4.67 3.27 -0.25
N TYR A 170 4.34 1.99 -0.27
CA TYR A 170 4.50 1.14 0.93
C TYR A 170 5.95 0.94 1.32
N ARG A 171 6.85 0.81 0.36
CA ARG A 171 8.29 0.75 0.63
C ARG A 171 8.78 2.00 1.33
N LEU A 172 8.36 3.17 0.87
CA LEU A 172 8.77 4.45 1.46
C LEU A 172 8.13 4.64 2.84
N LEU A 173 6.84 4.35 3.02
CA LEU A 173 6.20 4.41 4.33
C LEU A 173 6.86 3.49 5.36
N ARG A 174 7.33 2.30 4.95
CA ARG A 174 8.09 1.41 5.82
C ARG A 174 9.49 1.92 6.15
N SER A 175 10.02 2.84 5.36
CA SER A 175 11.36 3.39 5.59
C SER A 175 11.37 4.53 6.61
N PHE A 176 10.25 5.09 6.97
CA PHE A 176 10.11 6.15 7.99
C PHE A 176 9.77 5.56 9.34
#